data_a8198b8fff75384547f9d82507c871dc
#
_entry.id   a8198b8fff75384547f9d82507c871dc
#
_cell.length_a   1.000
_cell.length_b   1.000
_cell.length_c   1.000
_cell.angle_alpha   90.00
_cell.angle_beta   90.00
_cell.angle_gamma   90.00
#
_symmetry.space_group_name_H-M   'P 1'
#
loop_
_entity.id
_entity.type
_entity.pdbx_description
1 polymer ?
#
loop_
_entity_poly.entity_id
_entity_poly.type
_entity_poly.pdbx_seq_one_letter_code
_entity_poly.pdbx_strand_id
1 'polypeptide(L)'
;MIAYPFVAATDHFDVVLNVDGEATDIAMGEDAPLKAAQFILEGSVDARKRMQAKLLDGNGQVLAQADNADLKTRFKDVSARDLVPVRFRMWIFLLSSEYYPGGKKQYRDVRALLRAYGGTHVFVDNIRVVPYGDPGDDWVGMNAMRAASPELTPTTQSAIGYVAVRAQPALRQKTDRSGFLSSPTFAALREFVRASIRWQQSVRVSRRTALEEDQTR
;
A
#
# COMPACT_ATOMS: atom_id res chain seq x y z
N MET A 1 -16.45 9.68 12.22
CA MET A 1 -15.12 9.14 11.83
C MET A 1 -15.40 7.92 10.98
N ILE A 2 -15.12 7.97 9.71
CA ILE A 2 -15.49 6.91 8.77
C ILE A 2 -14.40 5.84 8.85
N ALA A 3 -14.80 4.59 9.15
CA ALA A 3 -13.89 3.46 9.09
C ALA A 3 -13.30 3.36 7.67
N TYR A 4 -11.99 3.24 7.58
CA TYR A 4 -11.31 3.14 6.29
C TYR A 4 -11.53 1.73 5.72
N PRO A 5 -11.92 1.58 4.45
CA PRO A 5 -12.42 0.31 3.91
C PRO A 5 -11.38 -0.81 3.79
N PHE A 6 -10.10 -0.54 4.11
CA PHE A 6 -9.01 -1.51 3.95
C PHE A 6 -8.24 -1.82 5.24
N VAL A 7 -8.67 -1.29 6.37
CA VAL A 7 -8.19 -1.78 7.66
C VAL A 7 -9.16 -2.87 8.07
N ALA A 8 -8.80 -4.13 7.83
CA ALA A 8 -9.52 -5.24 8.41
C ALA A 8 -9.58 -5.01 9.91
N ALA A 9 -10.77 -4.86 10.44
CA ALA A 9 -11.00 -4.80 11.87
C ALA A 9 -10.50 -6.11 12.46
N THR A 10 -9.29 -6.10 13.03
CA THR A 10 -8.76 -7.24 13.80
C THR A 10 -9.38 -7.31 15.18
N ASP A 11 -10.19 -6.31 15.55
CA ASP A 11 -11.03 -6.28 16.72
C ASP A 11 -12.48 -6.14 16.26
N HIS A 12 -13.37 -6.94 16.83
CA HIS A 12 -14.82 -6.96 16.59
C HIS A 12 -15.46 -5.63 17.02
N PHE A 13 -15.27 -4.60 16.19
CA PHE A 13 -15.93 -3.32 16.35
C PHE A 13 -16.88 -3.13 15.17
N ASP A 14 -18.14 -3.53 15.38
CA ASP A 14 -19.22 -3.31 14.42
C ASP A 14 -19.73 -1.87 14.59
N VAL A 15 -19.61 -1.04 13.55
CA VAL A 15 -20.21 0.29 13.53
C VAL A 15 -21.52 0.20 12.77
N VAL A 16 -22.61 0.24 13.50
CA VAL A 16 -23.97 0.30 12.95
C VAL A 16 -24.46 1.76 13.01
N LEU A 17 -24.72 2.36 11.86
CA LEU A 17 -25.39 3.65 11.78
C LEU A 17 -26.90 3.41 11.81
N ASN A 18 -27.57 3.92 12.83
CA ASN A 18 -29.03 3.89 12.90
C ASN A 18 -29.56 5.27 12.42
N VAL A 19 -30.18 5.30 11.25
CA VAL A 19 -30.82 6.48 10.68
C VAL A 19 -32.30 6.20 10.59
N ASP A 20 -33.11 6.99 11.29
CA ASP A 20 -34.60 6.89 11.31
C ASP A 20 -35.13 5.49 11.66
N GLY A 21 -34.41 4.74 12.49
CA GLY A 21 -34.81 3.39 12.94
C GLY A 21 -34.36 2.25 12.00
N GLU A 22 -33.73 2.56 10.89
CA GLU A 22 -33.10 1.55 10.04
C GLU A 22 -31.59 1.46 10.36
N ALA A 23 -31.17 0.25 10.76
CA ALA A 23 -29.77 -0.06 10.98
C ALA A 23 -29.07 -0.24 9.61
N THR A 24 -28.20 0.70 9.27
CA THR A 24 -27.32 0.57 8.10
C THR A 24 -25.96 0.12 8.56
N ASP A 25 -25.54 -1.05 8.12
CA ASP A 25 -24.18 -1.54 8.34
C ASP A 25 -23.21 -0.63 7.55
N ILE A 26 -22.39 0.13 8.29
CA ILE A 26 -21.35 0.98 7.71
C ILE A 26 -20.08 0.16 7.41
N ALA A 27 -20.01 -1.08 7.84
CA ALA A 27 -19.02 -2.00 7.35
C ALA A 27 -19.22 -2.06 5.83
N MET A 28 -18.45 -1.27 5.10
CA MET A 28 -18.36 -1.43 3.64
C MET A 28 -18.03 -2.89 3.43
N GLY A 29 -19.03 -3.65 2.96
CA GLY A 29 -18.90 -5.08 2.72
C GLY A 29 -17.55 -5.35 2.10
N GLU A 30 -16.84 -6.26 2.72
CA GLU A 30 -15.46 -6.59 2.40
C GLU A 30 -15.15 -6.37 0.93
N ASP A 31 -14.39 -5.28 0.60
CA ASP A 31 -13.33 -5.41 -0.37
C ASP A 31 -13.70 -5.73 -1.82
N ALA A 32 -14.95 -5.74 -2.25
CA ALA A 32 -15.26 -6.07 -3.63
C ALA A 32 -14.45 -5.23 -4.65
N PRO A 33 -14.26 -3.91 -4.46
CA PRO A 33 -13.38 -3.13 -5.34
C PRO A 33 -11.89 -3.44 -5.16
N LEU A 34 -11.42 -3.75 -3.94
CA LEU A 34 -10.01 -4.08 -3.70
C LEU A 34 -9.65 -5.47 -4.24
N LYS A 35 -10.60 -6.41 -4.26
CA LYS A 35 -10.44 -7.73 -4.88
C LYS A 35 -10.18 -7.65 -6.40
N ALA A 36 -10.45 -6.51 -7.02
CA ALA A 36 -10.14 -6.28 -8.43
C ALA A 36 -8.67 -5.88 -8.68
N ALA A 37 -7.83 -5.75 -7.67
CA ALA A 37 -6.40 -5.49 -7.82
C ALA A 37 -5.69 -6.67 -8.50
N GLN A 38 -4.82 -6.39 -9.45
CA GLN A 38 -4.05 -7.43 -10.13
C GLN A 38 -2.86 -7.90 -9.31
N PHE A 39 -2.32 -7.03 -8.43
CA PHE A 39 -1.23 -7.39 -7.55
C PHE A 39 -1.45 -6.82 -6.15
N ILE A 40 -0.92 -7.54 -5.16
CA ILE A 40 -0.89 -7.09 -3.77
C ILE A 40 0.56 -7.14 -3.31
N LEU A 41 1.08 -6.01 -2.84
CA LEU A 41 2.40 -5.91 -2.25
C LEU A 41 2.24 -5.81 -0.74
N GLU A 42 2.79 -6.74 -0.01
CA GLU A 42 2.84 -6.74 1.44
C GLU A 42 4.28 -6.53 1.92
N GLY A 43 4.45 -5.84 3.02
CA GLY A 43 5.73 -5.67 3.66
C GLY A 43 5.60 -5.59 5.18
N SER A 44 6.62 -6.03 5.87
CA SER A 44 6.69 -5.92 7.32
C SER A 44 8.11 -5.72 7.81
N VAL A 45 8.22 -5.06 8.95
CA VAL A 45 9.44 -4.97 9.73
C VAL A 45 9.13 -5.51 11.12
N ASP A 46 9.89 -6.46 11.59
CA ASP A 46 9.71 -7.05 12.92
C ASP A 46 10.39 -6.24 14.04
N ALA A 47 10.21 -6.67 15.29
CA ALA A 47 10.84 -6.03 16.44
C ALA A 47 12.39 -6.09 16.42
N ARG A 48 12.98 -7.02 15.66
CA ARG A 48 14.42 -7.12 15.42
C ARG A 48 14.88 -6.33 14.22
N LYS A 49 13.99 -5.47 13.65
CA LYS A 49 14.23 -4.63 12.47
C LYS A 49 14.53 -5.42 11.20
N ARG A 50 14.07 -6.67 11.10
CA ARG A 50 14.19 -7.48 9.90
C ARG A 50 13.02 -7.17 8.98
N MET A 51 13.35 -6.85 7.74
CA MET A 51 12.42 -6.53 6.67
C MET A 51 12.01 -7.78 5.91
N GLN A 52 10.76 -7.84 5.51
CA GLN A 52 10.22 -8.83 4.58
C GLN A 52 9.24 -8.15 3.64
N ALA A 53 9.15 -8.66 2.42
CA ALA A 53 8.10 -8.28 1.48
C ALA A 53 7.59 -9.51 0.71
N LYS A 54 6.33 -9.45 0.28
CA LYS A 54 5.69 -10.46 -0.56
C LYS A 54 4.94 -9.76 -1.68
N LEU A 55 5.06 -10.28 -2.87
CA LEU A 55 4.22 -9.92 -4.00
C LEU A 55 3.24 -11.06 -4.24
N LEU A 56 1.96 -10.75 -4.23
CA LEU A 56 0.88 -11.69 -4.51
C LEU A 56 0.15 -11.25 -5.80
N ASP A 57 -0.50 -12.20 -6.45
CA ASP A 57 -1.47 -11.90 -7.50
C ASP A 57 -2.82 -11.46 -6.90
N GLY A 58 -3.78 -11.11 -7.76
CA GLY A 58 -5.12 -10.69 -7.36
C GLY A 58 -5.93 -11.75 -6.60
N ASN A 59 -5.55 -13.03 -6.71
CA ASN A 59 -6.17 -14.16 -6.01
C ASN A 59 -5.48 -14.45 -4.66
N GLY A 60 -4.44 -13.69 -4.30
CA GLY A 60 -3.69 -13.89 -3.08
C GLY A 60 -2.60 -14.96 -3.15
N GLN A 61 -2.30 -15.50 -4.35
CA GLN A 61 -1.21 -16.43 -4.53
C GLN A 61 0.14 -15.69 -4.49
N VAL A 62 1.08 -16.20 -3.70
CA VAL A 62 2.41 -15.60 -3.59
C VAL A 62 3.20 -15.82 -4.88
N LEU A 63 3.58 -14.72 -5.52
CA LEU A 63 4.39 -14.71 -6.74
C LEU A 63 5.89 -14.66 -6.44
N ALA A 64 6.27 -13.96 -5.39
CA ALA A 64 7.65 -13.81 -4.94
C ALA A 64 7.71 -13.34 -3.48
N GLN A 65 8.85 -13.57 -2.84
CA GLN A 65 9.15 -13.10 -1.49
C GLN A 65 10.54 -12.48 -1.46
N ALA A 66 10.71 -11.41 -0.67
CA ALA A 66 11.99 -10.78 -0.38
C ALA A 66 12.30 -10.92 1.11
N ASP A 67 13.53 -11.19 1.41
CA ASP A 67 14.05 -11.16 2.76
C ASP A 67 14.72 -9.82 3.12
N ASN A 68 15.32 -9.77 4.29
CA ASN A 68 16.02 -8.59 4.78
C ASN A 68 17.23 -8.20 3.91
N ALA A 69 17.93 -9.16 3.31
CA ALA A 69 19.09 -8.89 2.45
C ALA A 69 18.63 -8.25 1.14
N ASP A 70 17.61 -8.83 0.50
CA ASP A 70 17.02 -8.32 -0.73
C ASP A 70 16.56 -6.87 -0.62
N LEU A 71 15.86 -6.54 0.48
CA LEU A 71 15.34 -5.19 0.69
C LEU A 71 16.44 -4.20 1.08
N LYS A 72 17.44 -4.64 1.86
CA LYS A 72 18.55 -3.81 2.28
C LYS A 72 19.37 -3.26 1.12
N THR A 73 19.58 -4.04 0.07
CA THR A 73 20.28 -3.61 -1.15
C THR A 73 19.57 -2.46 -1.88
N ARG A 74 18.28 -2.26 -1.59
CA ARG A 74 17.42 -1.25 -2.22
C ARG A 74 17.21 -0.01 -1.38
N PHE A 75 17.76 0.03 -0.17
CA PHE A 75 17.76 1.23 0.66
C PHE A 75 18.72 2.27 0.09
N LYS A 76 18.27 3.53 0.05
CA LYS A 76 19.05 4.68 -0.44
C LYS A 76 19.02 5.78 0.61
N ASP A 77 20.17 6.35 0.87
CA ASP A 77 20.36 7.59 1.65
C ASP A 77 19.80 7.60 3.08
N VAL A 78 19.38 6.45 3.61
CA VAL A 78 18.88 6.32 4.99
C VAL A 78 19.34 5.00 5.62
N SER A 79 19.38 4.97 6.94
CA SER A 79 19.78 3.78 7.69
C SER A 79 18.60 2.88 8.00
N ALA A 80 18.68 1.59 7.67
CA ALA A 80 17.71 0.60 8.10
C ALA A 80 17.69 0.40 9.63
N ARG A 81 18.71 0.91 10.37
CA ARG A 81 18.76 0.88 11.84
C ARG A 81 17.67 1.76 12.47
N ASP A 82 17.20 2.78 11.76
CA ASP A 82 16.16 3.68 12.24
C ASP A 82 14.74 3.16 12.01
N LEU A 83 14.59 1.97 11.37
CA LEU A 83 13.32 1.31 11.21
C LEU A 83 12.69 0.92 12.55
N VAL A 84 11.38 0.89 12.53
CA VAL A 84 10.51 0.46 13.62
C VAL A 84 9.59 -0.63 13.13
N PRO A 85 8.99 -1.46 14.01
CA PRO A 85 8.01 -2.44 13.59
C PRO A 85 6.86 -1.78 12.83
N VAL A 86 6.58 -2.31 11.64
CA VAL A 86 5.58 -1.77 10.73
C VAL A 86 4.96 -2.89 9.92
N ARG A 87 3.70 -2.72 9.53
CA ARG A 87 3.03 -3.48 8.47
C ARG A 87 2.66 -2.53 7.34
N PHE A 88 2.81 -3.03 6.14
CA PHE A 88 2.52 -2.32 4.91
C PHE A 88 1.76 -3.23 3.97
N ARG A 89 0.71 -2.73 3.33
CA ARG A 89 -0.01 -3.44 2.28
C ARG A 89 -0.45 -2.45 1.21
N MET A 90 -0.35 -2.86 -0.05
CA MET A 90 -0.71 -2.03 -1.20
C MET A 90 -1.36 -2.90 -2.26
N TRP A 91 -2.56 -2.50 -2.69
CA TRP A 91 -3.25 -3.06 -3.84
C TRP A 91 -2.89 -2.26 -5.09
N ILE A 92 -2.45 -2.95 -6.13
CA ILE A 92 -1.95 -2.37 -7.37
C ILE A 92 -2.89 -2.74 -8.50
N PHE A 93 -3.39 -1.73 -9.21
CA PHE A 93 -4.37 -1.85 -10.28
C PHE A 93 -3.74 -1.51 -11.62
N LEU A 94 -4.00 -2.33 -12.63
CA LEU A 94 -3.64 -2.06 -14.01
C LEU A 94 -4.73 -1.18 -14.66
N LEU A 95 -4.32 -0.08 -15.31
CA LEU A 95 -5.24 0.95 -15.78
C LEU A 95 -5.70 0.71 -17.22
N SER A 96 -6.18 -0.51 -17.52
CA SER A 96 -6.88 -0.83 -18.76
C SER A 96 -8.08 -1.71 -18.45
N SER A 97 -9.20 -1.51 -19.16
CA SER A 97 -10.45 -2.25 -18.92
C SER A 97 -10.34 -3.75 -19.24
N GLU A 98 -9.35 -4.15 -20.02
CA GLU A 98 -9.09 -5.56 -20.39
C GLU A 98 -8.68 -6.43 -19.20
N TYR A 99 -8.13 -5.83 -18.14
CA TYR A 99 -7.74 -6.55 -16.92
C TYR A 99 -8.90 -6.81 -15.95
N TYR A 100 -10.13 -6.42 -16.31
CA TYR A 100 -11.29 -6.52 -15.42
C TYR A 100 -12.36 -7.42 -16.03
N PRO A 101 -12.67 -8.58 -15.40
CA PRO A 101 -13.73 -9.49 -15.92
C PRO A 101 -15.10 -8.81 -16.10
N GLY A 102 -15.44 -7.83 -15.25
CA GLY A 102 -16.65 -7.02 -15.36
C GLY A 102 -16.56 -5.89 -16.40
N GLY A 103 -15.48 -5.87 -17.20
CA GLY A 103 -15.27 -4.94 -18.31
C GLY A 103 -15.25 -3.48 -17.89
N LYS A 104 -15.78 -2.63 -18.77
CA LYS A 104 -15.77 -1.16 -18.59
C LYS A 104 -16.49 -0.68 -17.31
N LYS A 105 -17.50 -1.42 -16.83
CA LYS A 105 -18.22 -1.05 -15.61
C LYS A 105 -17.32 -1.20 -14.40
N GLN A 106 -16.75 -2.39 -14.20
CA GLN A 106 -15.83 -2.66 -13.09
C GLN A 106 -14.60 -1.72 -13.12
N TYR A 107 -14.05 -1.47 -14.31
CA TYR A 107 -12.96 -0.51 -14.48
C TYR A 107 -13.34 0.90 -14.03
N ARG A 108 -14.56 1.39 -14.34
CA ARG A 108 -15.03 2.70 -13.86
C ARG A 108 -15.15 2.74 -12.33
N ASP A 109 -15.64 1.65 -11.71
CA ASP A 109 -15.77 1.56 -10.25
C ASP A 109 -14.39 1.59 -9.58
N VAL A 110 -13.42 0.84 -10.11
CA VAL A 110 -12.02 0.90 -9.67
C VAL A 110 -11.42 2.30 -9.85
N ARG A 111 -11.68 2.96 -10.97
CA ARG A 111 -11.21 4.35 -11.20
C ARG A 111 -11.83 5.34 -10.21
N ALA A 112 -13.08 5.15 -9.83
CA ALA A 112 -13.73 5.96 -8.80
C ALA A 112 -13.09 5.72 -7.43
N LEU A 113 -12.84 4.46 -7.07
CA LEU A 113 -12.14 4.09 -5.84
C LEU A 113 -10.73 4.71 -5.78
N LEU A 114 -9.95 4.60 -6.85
CA LEU A 114 -8.60 5.16 -6.94
C LEU A 114 -8.59 6.70 -6.84
N ARG A 115 -9.61 7.38 -7.36
CA ARG A 115 -9.73 8.84 -7.19
C ARG A 115 -10.04 9.24 -5.75
N ALA A 116 -10.81 8.42 -5.03
CA ALA A 116 -11.20 8.70 -3.67
C ALA A 116 -10.12 8.32 -2.64
N TYR A 117 -9.39 7.23 -2.87
CA TYR A 117 -8.50 6.62 -1.89
C TYR A 117 -7.10 6.27 -2.42
N GLY A 118 -6.76 6.71 -3.63
CA GLY A 118 -5.45 6.41 -4.22
C GLY A 118 -4.31 7.05 -3.44
N GLY A 119 -3.23 6.30 -3.28
CA GLY A 119 -2.07 6.70 -2.48
C GLY A 119 -1.80 5.74 -1.33
N THR A 120 -0.93 6.13 -0.43
CA THR A 120 -0.53 5.30 0.72
C THR A 120 -0.89 6.01 2.02
N HIS A 121 -1.84 5.45 2.75
CA HIS A 121 -2.33 5.98 4.02
C HIS A 121 -1.45 5.53 5.18
N VAL A 122 -1.39 6.32 6.26
CA VAL A 122 -0.64 5.97 7.46
C VAL A 122 -1.58 5.87 8.65
N PHE A 123 -1.39 4.82 9.43
CA PHE A 123 -2.14 4.58 10.67
C PHE A 123 -1.17 4.38 11.83
N VAL A 124 -1.48 5.03 12.95
CA VAL A 124 -0.82 4.84 14.24
C VAL A 124 -1.87 4.32 15.22
N ASP A 125 -1.67 3.13 15.77
CA ASP A 125 -2.64 2.46 16.66
C ASP A 125 -4.06 2.47 16.06
N ASN A 126 -4.19 2.12 14.77
CA ASN A 126 -5.42 2.11 13.98
C ASN A 126 -6.07 3.49 13.73
N ILE A 127 -5.45 4.59 14.17
CA ILE A 127 -5.92 5.95 13.90
C ILE A 127 -5.18 6.50 12.68
N ARG A 128 -5.94 6.97 11.69
CA ARG A 128 -5.37 7.57 10.49
C ARG A 128 -4.60 8.86 10.81
N VAL A 129 -3.42 9.02 10.21
CA VAL A 129 -2.61 10.22 10.28
C VAL A 129 -2.73 11.00 8.97
N VAL A 130 -3.41 12.13 9.01
CA VAL A 130 -3.51 13.03 7.86
C VAL A 130 -2.21 13.83 7.72
N PRO A 131 -1.82 14.29 6.51
CA PRO A 131 -2.53 14.16 5.22
C PRO A 131 -2.14 12.92 4.41
N TYR A 132 -1.39 11.97 5.00
CA TYR A 132 -0.83 10.85 4.26
C TYR A 132 -1.90 10.04 3.53
N GLY A 133 -1.74 9.97 2.18
CA GLY A 133 -2.68 9.32 1.29
C GLY A 133 -3.93 10.12 0.96
N ASP A 134 -4.01 11.41 1.35
CA ASP A 134 -5.06 12.30 0.85
C ASP A 134 -4.88 12.58 -0.65
N PRO A 135 -5.94 12.94 -1.37
CA PRO A 135 -5.81 13.35 -2.76
C PRO A 135 -4.74 14.44 -2.93
N GLY A 136 -3.75 14.16 -3.76
CA GLY A 136 -2.61 15.05 -4.00
C GLY A 136 -1.39 14.80 -3.10
N ASP A 137 -1.52 14.03 -2.04
CA ASP A 137 -0.38 13.63 -1.22
C ASP A 137 0.35 12.42 -1.84
N ASP A 138 1.66 12.55 -1.98
CA ASP A 138 2.55 11.47 -2.43
C ASP A 138 3.80 11.40 -1.53
N TRP A 139 3.56 11.23 -0.23
CA TRP A 139 4.63 11.19 0.77
C TRP A 139 5.65 10.07 0.53
N VAL A 140 5.23 8.99 -0.11
CA VAL A 140 6.13 7.91 -0.57
C VAL A 140 6.97 8.36 -1.76
N GLY A 141 6.45 9.23 -2.63
CA GLY A 141 7.09 9.66 -3.86
C GLY A 141 6.94 8.65 -5.00
N MET A 142 5.82 7.95 -5.06
CA MET A 142 5.52 6.96 -6.10
C MET A 142 5.46 7.56 -7.50
N ASN A 143 4.90 8.76 -7.63
CA ASN A 143 4.78 9.46 -8.92
C ASN A 143 6.17 9.84 -9.47
N ALA A 144 7.09 10.29 -8.60
CA ALA A 144 8.47 10.57 -8.98
C ALA A 144 9.24 9.29 -9.34
N MET A 145 9.03 8.20 -8.60
CA MET A 145 9.60 6.89 -8.93
C MET A 145 9.14 6.39 -10.30
N ARG A 146 7.86 6.61 -10.64
CA ARG A 146 7.32 6.25 -11.96
C ARG A 146 7.93 7.09 -13.07
N ALA A 147 8.16 8.37 -12.86
CA ALA A 147 8.81 9.24 -13.87
C ALA A 147 10.21 8.73 -14.23
N ALA A 148 10.95 8.20 -13.23
CA ALA A 148 12.28 7.61 -13.46
C ALA A 148 12.24 6.18 -14.03
N SER A 149 11.15 5.43 -13.81
CA SER A 149 10.92 4.06 -14.27
C SER A 149 9.44 3.88 -14.64
N PRO A 150 9.03 4.25 -15.86
CA PRO A 150 7.61 4.35 -16.25
C PRO A 150 6.85 3.04 -16.17
N GLU A 151 7.53 1.92 -16.43
CA GLU A 151 6.91 0.61 -16.43
C GLU A 151 6.80 0.02 -15.02
N LEU A 152 5.65 -0.57 -14.71
CA LEU A 152 5.39 -1.39 -13.53
C LEU A 152 5.50 -0.69 -12.16
N THR A 153 5.86 0.60 -12.10
CA THR A 153 5.85 1.38 -10.87
C THR A 153 4.42 1.86 -10.58
N PRO A 154 3.84 1.53 -9.41
CA PRO A 154 2.55 2.07 -9.02
C PRO A 154 2.63 3.58 -8.78
N THR A 155 1.50 4.26 -8.96
CA THR A 155 1.32 5.69 -8.66
C THR A 155 0.19 5.87 -7.67
N THR A 156 0.01 7.09 -7.16
CA THR A 156 -1.16 7.43 -6.35
C THR A 156 -2.49 7.24 -7.10
N GLN A 157 -2.47 7.18 -8.44
CA GLN A 157 -3.65 6.95 -9.27
C GLN A 157 -3.86 5.47 -9.67
N SER A 158 -2.94 4.59 -9.33
CA SER A 158 -3.00 3.16 -9.68
C SER A 158 -2.79 2.21 -8.51
N ALA A 159 -2.65 2.75 -7.31
CA ALA A 159 -2.49 1.95 -6.11
C ALA A 159 -3.17 2.58 -4.90
N ILE A 160 -3.66 1.71 -4.03
CA ILE A 160 -4.17 2.06 -2.71
C ILE A 160 -3.36 1.27 -1.70
N GLY A 161 -2.80 1.92 -0.70
CA GLY A 161 -2.02 1.23 0.29
C GLY A 161 -2.17 1.82 1.69
N TYR A 162 -1.73 1.07 2.67
CA TYR A 162 -1.59 1.57 4.02
C TYR A 162 -0.29 1.12 4.67
N VAL A 163 0.18 1.92 5.59
CA VAL A 163 1.27 1.64 6.52
C VAL A 163 0.71 1.73 7.93
N ALA A 164 0.81 0.68 8.71
CA ALA A 164 0.34 0.61 10.08
C ALA A 164 1.53 0.46 11.04
N VAL A 165 1.65 1.38 11.98
CA VAL A 165 2.67 1.40 13.01
C VAL A 165 2.02 1.55 14.39
N ARG A 166 2.73 1.14 15.44
CA ARG A 166 2.36 1.48 16.82
C ARG A 166 2.93 2.83 17.21
N ALA A 167 2.22 3.56 18.07
CA ALA A 167 2.73 4.79 18.66
C ALA A 167 4.06 4.52 19.40
N GLN A 168 5.04 5.37 19.13
CA GLN A 168 6.37 5.25 19.73
C GLN A 168 7.13 6.57 19.71
N PRO A 169 8.04 6.80 20.66
CA PRO A 169 8.75 8.09 20.80
C PRO A 169 9.57 8.50 19.57
N ALA A 170 10.07 7.49 18.80
CA ALA A 170 10.89 7.75 17.62
C ALA A 170 10.07 8.24 16.40
N LEU A 171 8.74 8.08 16.41
CA LEU A 171 7.83 8.48 15.33
C LEU A 171 6.80 9.47 15.88
N ARG A 172 7.23 10.70 16.12
CA ARG A 172 6.40 11.74 16.74
C ARG A 172 5.52 12.42 15.70
N GLN A 173 4.23 12.51 16.01
CA GLN A 173 3.29 13.33 15.25
C GLN A 173 3.48 14.80 15.59
N LYS A 174 3.17 15.68 14.64
CA LYS A 174 3.08 17.13 14.88
C LYS A 174 1.91 17.42 15.83
N THR A 175 2.01 18.54 16.56
CA THR A 175 1.01 18.94 17.56
C THR A 175 -0.38 19.18 16.94
N ASP A 176 -0.41 19.67 15.69
CA ASP A 176 -1.62 19.87 14.90
C ASP A 176 -2.13 18.59 14.22
N ARG A 177 -1.45 17.45 14.46
CA ARG A 177 -1.73 16.14 13.86
C ARG A 177 -1.62 16.10 12.32
N SER A 178 -1.01 17.11 11.70
CA SER A 178 -0.78 17.18 10.25
C SER A 178 0.47 16.40 9.82
N GLY A 179 0.57 15.13 10.21
CA GLY A 179 1.67 14.26 9.86
C GLY A 179 2.73 14.11 10.96
N PHE A 180 3.88 13.53 10.59
CA PHE A 180 5.00 13.33 11.49
C PHE A 180 6.01 14.47 11.43
N LEU A 181 6.71 14.66 12.54
CA LEU A 181 7.93 15.45 12.55
C LEU A 181 8.99 14.75 11.68
N SER A 182 9.81 15.57 10.99
CA SER A 182 10.96 15.04 10.26
C SER A 182 11.90 14.32 11.23
N SER A 183 12.16 13.05 10.95
CA SER A 183 13.02 12.22 11.80
C SER A 183 13.69 11.12 10.95
N PRO A 184 14.84 10.59 11.38
CA PRO A 184 15.45 9.43 10.73
C PRO A 184 14.51 8.23 10.66
N THR A 185 13.68 8.01 11.67
CA THR A 185 12.68 6.93 11.71
C THR A 185 11.61 7.10 10.64
N PHE A 186 11.08 8.31 10.45
CA PHE A 186 10.10 8.56 9.39
C PHE A 186 10.74 8.44 7.99
N ALA A 187 11.98 8.89 7.82
CA ALA A 187 12.73 8.71 6.59
C ALA A 187 12.97 7.23 6.28
N ALA A 188 13.36 6.44 7.28
CA ALA A 188 13.54 4.99 7.14
C ALA A 188 12.23 4.25 6.83
N LEU A 189 11.11 4.64 7.46
CA LEU A 189 9.79 4.11 7.17
C LEU A 189 9.39 4.35 5.71
N ARG A 190 9.55 5.58 5.23
CA ARG A 190 9.29 5.94 3.83
C ARG A 190 10.18 5.13 2.87
N GLU A 191 11.46 4.97 3.22
CA GLU A 191 12.41 4.25 2.40
C GLU A 191 12.12 2.73 2.37
N PHE A 192 11.61 2.16 3.46
CA PHE A 192 11.14 0.77 3.47
C PHE A 192 10.02 0.54 2.46
N VAL A 193 9.02 1.42 2.40
CA VAL A 193 7.95 1.34 1.40
C VAL A 193 8.51 1.47 -0.02
N ARG A 194 9.42 2.43 -0.24
CA ARG A 194 10.10 2.61 -1.53
C ARG A 194 10.92 1.40 -1.95
N ALA A 195 11.69 0.81 -1.03
CA ALA A 195 12.47 -0.39 -1.28
C ALA A 195 11.59 -1.57 -1.67
N SER A 196 10.45 -1.73 -1.00
CA SER A 196 9.46 -2.76 -1.32
C SER A 196 8.86 -2.55 -2.73
N ILE A 197 8.55 -1.30 -3.11
CA ILE A 197 8.05 -0.96 -4.45
C ILE A 197 9.13 -1.23 -5.51
N ARG A 198 10.38 -0.84 -5.29
CA ARG A 198 11.49 -1.14 -6.23
C ARG A 198 11.71 -2.64 -6.39
N TRP A 199 11.57 -3.39 -5.29
CA TRP A 199 11.69 -4.84 -5.34
C TRP A 199 10.55 -5.47 -6.16
N GLN A 200 9.28 -5.14 -5.90
CA GLN A 200 8.16 -5.69 -6.66
C GLN A 200 8.27 -5.34 -8.15
N GLN A 201 8.77 -4.15 -8.48
CA GLN A 201 9.03 -3.74 -9.86
C GLN A 201 10.05 -4.68 -10.53
N SER A 202 11.19 -4.96 -9.87
CA SER A 202 12.20 -5.88 -10.41
C SER A 202 11.64 -7.29 -10.62
N VAL A 203 10.82 -7.80 -9.71
CA VAL A 203 10.16 -9.10 -9.84
C VAL A 203 9.24 -9.13 -11.07
N ARG A 204 8.42 -8.09 -11.26
CA ARG A 204 7.49 -8.03 -12.38
C ARG A 204 8.19 -7.88 -13.73
N VAL A 205 9.31 -7.14 -13.79
CA VAL A 205 10.15 -7.07 -14.99
C VAL A 205 10.70 -8.46 -15.33
N SER A 206 11.34 -9.14 -14.38
CA SER A 206 11.92 -10.47 -14.63
C SER A 206 10.86 -11.50 -15.07
N ARG A 207 9.65 -11.46 -14.48
CA ARG A 207 8.56 -12.36 -14.88
C ARG A 207 8.06 -12.07 -16.29
N ARG A 208 7.98 -10.80 -16.71
CA ARG A 208 7.59 -10.43 -18.05
C ARG A 208 8.60 -10.95 -19.08
N THR A 209 9.88 -10.70 -18.84
CA THR A 209 10.95 -11.19 -19.74
C THR A 209 10.92 -12.71 -19.89
N ALA A 210 10.74 -13.46 -18.79
CA ALA A 210 10.64 -14.91 -18.84
C ALA A 210 9.44 -15.42 -19.68
N LEU A 211 8.29 -14.74 -19.58
CA LEU A 211 7.11 -15.07 -20.39
C LEU A 211 7.30 -14.76 -21.89
N GLU A 212 7.98 -13.66 -22.22
CA GLU A 212 8.31 -13.30 -23.61
C GLU A 212 9.29 -14.31 -24.23
N GLU A 213 10.28 -14.79 -23.47
CA GLU A 213 11.23 -15.82 -23.92
C GLU A 213 10.55 -17.18 -24.17
N ASP A 214 9.58 -17.58 -23.33
CA ASP A 214 8.82 -18.82 -23.50
C ASP A 214 7.91 -18.80 -24.74
N GLN A 215 7.37 -17.63 -25.09
CA GLN A 215 6.51 -17.47 -26.28
C GLN A 215 7.30 -17.45 -27.59
N THR A 216 8.62 -17.25 -27.53
CA THR A 216 9.50 -17.13 -28.69
C THR A 216 10.19 -18.48 -29.03
N ARG A 217 10.02 -19.50 -28.21
CA ARG A 217 10.51 -20.88 -28.40
C ARG A 217 9.45 -21.81 -28.98
#